data_6dadfeec772b85c76656668013a6e7fa
#
_entry.id   6dadfeec772b85c76656668013a6e7fa
#
_cell.length_a   1.000
_cell.length_b   1.000
_cell.length_c   1.000
_cell.angle_alpha   90.00
_cell.angle_beta   90.00
_cell.angle_gamma   90.00
#
_symmetry.space_group_name_H-M   'P 1'
#
loop_
_entity.id
_entity.type
_entity.pdbx_description
1 polymer ?
#
loop_
_entity_poly.entity_id
_entity_poly.type
_entity_poly.pdbx_seq_one_letter_code
_entity_poly.pdbx_strand_id
1 'polypeptide(L)'
;MIFETLSYIGEKLNDNGVMWAVGASILLNHYGLIENPNDIDILVDLNHIESVDKILKSIGEKKVREKSDAYSTKYFYEYVVNGFDIDVMAGLSINYNSGTFEYTFDHTSISEFKKINGVNIPLSSLEDWYVLYQLITGREIKVKMIENYLLSNGLKKPTLLERALRGDLPVDVRDKIQGILKV
;
A
#
# COMPACT_ATOMS: atom_id res chain seq x y z
N MET A 1 -2.98 18.30 10.08
CA MET A 1 -3.80 17.59 9.04
C MET A 1 -3.07 16.34 8.60
N ILE A 2 -3.75 15.36 7.96
CA ILE A 2 -3.14 14.05 7.61
C ILE A 2 -1.88 14.19 6.74
N PHE A 3 -1.85 15.12 5.78
CA PHE A 3 -0.69 15.36 4.92
C PHE A 3 0.49 16.01 5.64
N GLU A 4 0.27 16.76 6.71
CA GLU A 4 1.34 17.28 7.59
C GLU A 4 1.97 16.11 8.37
N THR A 5 1.13 15.22 8.89
CA THR A 5 1.60 14.01 9.58
C THR A 5 2.36 13.09 8.62
N LEU A 6 1.85 12.90 7.39
CA LEU A 6 2.54 12.11 6.36
C LEU A 6 3.90 12.71 6.01
N SER A 7 3.99 14.05 5.81
CA SER A 7 5.28 14.69 5.51
C SER A 7 6.26 14.59 6.68
N TYR A 8 5.79 14.72 7.92
CA TYR A 8 6.61 14.55 9.12
C TYR A 8 7.16 13.12 9.24
N ILE A 9 6.33 12.11 9.03
CA ILE A 9 6.76 10.70 9.02
C ILE A 9 7.74 10.47 7.85
N GLY A 10 7.40 10.95 6.66
CA GLY A 10 8.20 10.77 5.46
C GLY A 10 9.60 11.37 5.57
N GLU A 11 9.74 12.55 6.19
CA GLU A 11 11.05 13.15 6.50
C GLU A 11 11.89 12.19 7.36
N LYS A 12 11.32 11.66 8.45
CA LYS A 12 12.04 10.74 9.35
C LYS A 12 12.45 9.44 8.65
N LEU A 13 11.57 8.88 7.83
CA LEU A 13 11.87 7.65 7.09
C LEU A 13 12.94 7.88 6.02
N ASN A 14 12.85 8.99 5.27
CA ASN A 14 13.83 9.35 4.24
C ASN A 14 15.21 9.63 4.84
N ASP A 15 15.30 10.39 5.93
CA ASP A 15 16.55 10.72 6.61
C ASP A 15 17.29 9.49 7.14
N ASN A 16 16.56 8.41 7.40
CA ASN A 16 17.11 7.13 7.84
C ASN A 16 17.31 6.13 6.69
N GLY A 17 17.14 6.54 5.43
CA GLY A 17 17.36 5.70 4.26
C GLY A 17 16.42 4.51 4.17
N VAL A 18 15.21 4.62 4.74
CA VAL A 18 14.20 3.56 4.69
C VAL A 18 13.64 3.42 3.27
N MET A 19 13.53 2.19 2.77
CA MET A 19 12.75 1.90 1.56
C MET A 19 11.29 1.66 1.96
N TRP A 20 10.43 2.59 1.56
CA TRP A 20 9.01 2.61 1.90
C TRP A 20 8.18 3.27 0.80
N ALA A 21 6.88 3.08 0.84
CA ALA A 21 5.94 3.85 0.03
C ALA A 21 4.58 3.94 0.74
N VAL A 22 3.88 5.05 0.54
CA VAL A 22 2.50 5.19 0.97
C VAL A 22 1.56 4.61 -0.08
N GLY A 23 0.47 3.98 0.39
CA GLY A 23 -0.51 3.34 -0.46
C GLY A 23 -1.95 3.70 -0.10
N ALA A 24 -2.85 2.80 -0.42
CA ALA A 24 -4.26 2.80 -0.05
C ALA A 24 -4.95 4.16 -0.23
N SER A 25 -5.54 4.71 0.84
CA SER A 25 -6.36 5.92 0.78
C SER A 25 -5.59 7.16 0.30
N ILE A 26 -4.35 7.32 0.73
CA ILE A 26 -3.48 8.44 0.30
C ILE A 26 -3.15 8.33 -1.20
N LEU A 27 -2.84 7.12 -1.67
CA LEU A 27 -2.59 6.87 -3.10
C LEU A 27 -3.84 7.16 -3.94
N LEU A 28 -5.01 6.69 -3.52
CA LEU A 28 -6.26 6.97 -4.23
C LEU A 28 -6.58 8.47 -4.28
N ASN A 29 -6.31 9.20 -3.20
CA ASN A 29 -6.45 10.66 -3.17
C ASN A 29 -5.52 11.35 -4.16
N HIS A 30 -4.27 10.88 -4.28
CA HIS A 30 -3.32 11.42 -5.25
C HIS A 30 -3.85 11.36 -6.69
N TYR A 31 -4.55 10.27 -7.04
CA TYR A 31 -5.16 10.09 -8.36
C TYR A 31 -6.58 10.69 -8.47
N GLY A 32 -7.05 11.41 -7.46
CA GLY A 32 -8.39 12.03 -7.45
C GLY A 32 -9.55 11.04 -7.36
N LEU A 33 -9.27 9.80 -6.91
CA LEU A 33 -10.29 8.75 -6.79
C LEU A 33 -11.08 8.86 -5.49
N ILE A 34 -10.51 9.44 -4.45
CA ILE A 34 -11.18 9.77 -3.20
C ILE A 34 -10.78 11.17 -2.72
N GLU A 35 -11.67 11.85 -1.99
CA GLU A 35 -11.41 13.21 -1.50
C GLU A 35 -10.70 13.23 -0.14
N ASN A 36 -11.12 12.39 0.79
CA ASN A 36 -10.71 12.44 2.18
C ASN A 36 -10.07 11.11 2.64
N PRO A 37 -8.73 10.99 2.60
CA PRO A 37 -8.05 9.86 3.22
C PRO A 37 -8.14 9.98 4.75
N ASN A 38 -8.37 8.85 5.44
CA ASN A 38 -8.57 8.81 6.89
C ASN A 38 -7.37 8.26 7.66
N ASP A 39 -6.55 7.47 7.00
CA ASP A 39 -5.44 6.71 7.55
C ASP A 39 -4.21 6.78 6.64
N ILE A 40 -3.07 6.41 7.15
CA ILE A 40 -1.82 6.36 6.39
C ILE A 40 -1.32 4.92 6.36
N ASP A 41 -1.44 4.28 5.21
CA ASP A 41 -0.95 2.93 4.96
C ASP A 41 0.46 2.98 4.36
N ILE A 42 1.42 2.35 5.01
CA ILE A 42 2.84 2.35 4.63
C ILE A 42 3.30 0.92 4.33
N LEU A 43 3.80 0.73 3.11
CA LEU A 43 4.52 -0.47 2.72
C LEU A 43 6.02 -0.26 2.96
N VAL A 44 6.67 -1.24 3.57
CA VAL A 44 8.09 -1.15 3.98
C VAL A 44 8.84 -2.40 3.51
N ASP A 45 10.08 -2.22 3.06
CA ASP A 45 10.99 -3.33 2.84
C ASP A 45 11.27 -4.09 4.15
N LEU A 46 11.30 -5.43 4.06
CA LEU A 46 11.49 -6.30 5.23
C LEU A 46 12.76 -5.98 6.04
N ASN A 47 13.83 -5.56 5.35
CA ASN A 47 15.10 -5.25 6.00
C ASN A 47 15.07 -3.93 6.80
N HIS A 48 14.06 -3.09 6.57
CA HIS A 48 13.93 -1.78 7.20
C HIS A 48 12.88 -1.74 8.33
N ILE A 49 12.14 -2.82 8.56
CA ILE A 49 11.01 -2.83 9.50
C ILE A 49 11.40 -2.48 10.94
N GLU A 50 12.57 -2.93 11.41
CA GLU A 50 13.06 -2.61 12.76
C GLU A 50 13.40 -1.12 12.90
N SER A 51 13.98 -0.51 11.86
CA SER A 51 14.26 0.93 11.83
C SER A 51 12.98 1.73 11.86
N VAL A 52 11.97 1.33 11.06
CA VAL A 52 10.65 1.96 11.03
C VAL A 52 9.97 1.87 12.40
N ASP A 53 10.01 0.69 13.05
CA ASP A 53 9.43 0.51 14.40
C ASP A 53 10.05 1.47 15.43
N LYS A 54 11.38 1.62 15.42
CA LYS A 54 12.09 2.56 16.30
C LYS A 54 11.72 4.01 16.02
N ILE A 55 11.67 4.38 14.74
CA ILE A 55 11.30 5.73 14.31
C ILE A 55 9.89 6.07 14.76
N LEU A 56 8.91 5.24 14.41
CA LEU A 56 7.51 5.53 14.69
C LEU A 56 7.21 5.53 16.20
N LYS A 57 7.83 4.66 16.98
CA LYS A 57 7.75 4.70 18.46
C LYS A 57 8.32 5.98 19.06
N SER A 58 9.28 6.64 18.40
CA SER A 58 9.86 7.90 18.90
C SER A 58 8.97 9.13 18.65
N ILE A 59 7.99 9.02 17.73
CA ILE A 59 7.12 10.12 17.31
C ILE A 59 5.63 9.87 17.52
N GLY A 60 5.25 8.68 17.97
CA GLY A 60 3.86 8.27 18.16
C GLY A 60 3.72 7.11 19.12
N GLU A 61 2.50 6.64 19.26
CA GLU A 61 2.12 5.53 20.11
C GLU A 61 1.89 4.26 19.27
N LYS A 62 2.55 3.15 19.61
CA LYS A 62 2.31 1.85 18.99
C LYS A 62 1.09 1.20 19.64
N LYS A 63 0.11 0.80 18.84
CA LYS A 63 -1.07 0.06 19.27
C LYS A 63 -0.78 -1.44 19.42
N VAL A 64 -1.53 -2.08 20.31
CA VAL A 64 -1.61 -3.53 20.34
C VAL A 64 -2.60 -3.98 19.27
N ARG A 65 -2.08 -4.66 18.25
CA ARG A 65 -2.91 -5.15 17.14
C ARG A 65 -3.50 -6.52 17.50
N GLU A 66 -4.80 -6.68 17.29
CA GLU A 66 -5.45 -7.98 17.28
C GLU A 66 -5.12 -8.74 15.97
N LYS A 67 -4.84 -10.03 16.09
CA LYS A 67 -4.61 -10.87 14.90
C LYS A 67 -5.90 -10.97 14.09
N SER A 68 -5.78 -10.86 12.78
CA SER A 68 -6.85 -11.06 11.82
C SER A 68 -6.55 -12.25 10.93
N ASP A 69 -7.52 -13.13 10.71
CA ASP A 69 -7.37 -14.28 9.81
C ASP A 69 -7.24 -13.87 8.33
N ALA A 70 -7.61 -12.62 8.01
CA ALA A 70 -7.49 -12.09 6.65
C ALA A 70 -6.03 -11.87 6.21
N TYR A 71 -5.07 -11.80 7.16
CA TYR A 71 -3.68 -11.50 6.86
C TYR A 71 -2.72 -12.50 7.50
N SER A 72 -1.78 -12.98 6.71
CA SER A 72 -0.59 -13.70 7.16
C SER A 72 0.67 -12.84 7.06
N THR A 73 0.50 -11.53 6.99
CA THR A 73 1.56 -10.52 6.87
C THR A 73 2.62 -10.71 7.95
N LYS A 74 3.89 -10.75 7.53
CA LYS A 74 5.00 -11.03 8.44
C LYS A 74 5.12 -9.99 9.54
N TYR A 75 5.00 -8.71 9.19
CA TYR A 75 4.97 -7.59 10.12
C TYR A 75 3.84 -6.63 9.73
N PHE A 76 2.88 -6.50 10.61
CA PHE A 76 1.82 -5.51 10.50
C PHE A 76 1.77 -4.76 11.83
N TYR A 77 2.16 -3.50 11.83
CA TYR A 77 2.19 -2.65 13.00
C TYR A 77 1.24 -1.48 12.84
N GLU A 78 0.57 -1.13 13.92
CA GLU A 78 -0.35 -0.01 13.99
C GLU A 78 0.18 1.03 14.97
N TYR A 79 0.13 2.31 14.56
CA TYR A 79 0.56 3.44 15.37
C TYR A 79 -0.48 4.56 15.33
N VAL A 80 -0.40 5.47 16.29
CA VAL A 80 -1.05 6.78 16.23
C VAL A 80 0.03 7.84 16.24
N VAL A 81 0.05 8.69 15.21
CA VAL A 81 0.95 9.84 15.11
C VAL A 81 0.11 11.07 14.85
N ASN A 82 0.22 12.09 15.70
CA ASN A 82 -0.55 13.33 15.61
C ASN A 82 -2.08 13.10 15.49
N GLY A 83 -2.59 12.04 16.11
CA GLY A 83 -4.02 11.69 16.09
C GLY A 83 -4.49 10.95 14.84
N PHE A 84 -3.60 10.56 13.93
CA PHE A 84 -3.91 9.74 12.76
C PHE A 84 -3.43 8.30 12.95
N ASP A 85 -4.22 7.35 12.44
CA ASP A 85 -3.85 5.95 12.38
C ASP A 85 -2.84 5.71 11.26
N ILE A 86 -1.77 4.97 11.60
CA ILE A 86 -0.69 4.62 10.69
C ILE A 86 -0.55 3.10 10.67
N ASP A 87 -0.83 2.50 9.53
CA ASP A 87 -0.67 1.07 9.30
C ASP A 87 0.63 0.80 8.55
N VAL A 88 1.51 0.01 9.14
CA VAL A 88 2.82 -0.35 8.58
C VAL A 88 2.87 -1.83 8.26
N MET A 89 3.11 -2.13 6.99
CA MET A 89 3.11 -3.51 6.47
C MET A 89 4.45 -3.84 5.83
N ALA A 90 5.08 -4.92 6.28
CA ALA A 90 6.26 -5.50 5.64
C ALA A 90 6.08 -7.02 5.48
N GLY A 91 6.37 -7.54 4.28
CA GLY A 91 6.03 -8.91 3.91
C GLY A 91 4.51 -9.12 3.94
N LEU A 92 3.79 -8.21 3.28
CA LEU A 92 2.32 -8.22 3.20
C LEU A 92 1.86 -9.53 2.54
N SER A 93 0.94 -10.22 3.21
CA SER A 93 0.37 -11.48 2.77
C SER A 93 -1.11 -11.52 3.11
N ILE A 94 -1.94 -11.78 2.10
CA ILE A 94 -3.40 -11.73 2.21
C ILE A 94 -3.96 -13.13 2.00
N ASN A 95 -4.74 -13.61 2.98
CA ASN A 95 -5.41 -14.88 2.90
C ASN A 95 -6.77 -14.73 2.19
N TYR A 96 -7.07 -15.69 1.33
CA TYR A 96 -8.37 -15.83 0.71
C TYR A 96 -8.85 -17.30 0.82
N ASN A 97 -10.08 -17.59 0.39
CA ASN A 97 -10.75 -18.88 0.68
C ASN A 97 -9.92 -20.16 0.38
N SER A 98 -9.04 -20.13 -0.62
CA SER A 98 -8.31 -21.32 -1.08
C SER A 98 -6.79 -21.15 -1.15
N GLY A 99 -6.27 -20.02 -0.65
CA GLY A 99 -4.83 -19.76 -0.74
C GLY A 99 -4.39 -18.49 -0.01
N THR A 100 -3.14 -18.12 -0.28
CA THR A 100 -2.52 -16.92 0.29
C THR A 100 -1.71 -16.22 -0.79
N PHE A 101 -1.98 -14.94 -1.00
CA PHE A 101 -1.19 -14.12 -1.91
C PHE A 101 -0.08 -13.40 -1.12
N GLU A 102 1.17 -13.68 -1.48
CA GLU A 102 2.35 -12.99 -0.95
C GLU A 102 2.72 -11.81 -1.85
N TYR A 103 2.63 -10.60 -1.30
CA TYR A 103 2.98 -9.40 -2.01
C TYR A 103 4.47 -9.08 -1.87
N THR A 104 5.15 -8.87 -2.99
CA THR A 104 6.54 -8.42 -3.01
C THR A 104 6.61 -6.90 -3.11
N PHE A 105 7.16 -6.25 -2.09
CA PHE A 105 7.48 -4.83 -2.10
C PHE A 105 8.97 -4.63 -2.35
N ASP A 106 9.31 -3.93 -3.41
CA ASP A 106 10.67 -3.53 -3.77
C ASP A 106 10.67 -2.14 -4.45
N HIS A 107 11.82 -1.67 -4.91
CA HIS A 107 11.93 -0.38 -5.58
C HIS A 107 11.07 -0.25 -6.84
N THR A 108 10.73 -1.35 -7.52
CA THR A 108 9.85 -1.33 -8.69
C THR A 108 8.39 -1.06 -8.32
N SER A 109 8.01 -1.34 -7.07
CA SER A 109 6.68 -1.07 -6.50
C SER A 109 6.43 0.43 -6.26
N ILE A 110 7.48 1.26 -6.22
CA ILE A 110 7.37 2.71 -6.12
C ILE A 110 7.08 3.26 -7.52
N SER A 111 5.90 3.85 -7.72
CA SER A 111 5.48 4.36 -9.03
C SER A 111 5.99 5.76 -9.31
N GLU A 112 5.96 6.61 -8.30
CA GLU A 112 6.34 8.01 -8.40
C GLU A 112 6.59 8.63 -7.03
N PHE A 113 7.04 9.89 -7.02
CA PHE A 113 7.24 10.67 -5.79
C PHE A 113 6.35 11.92 -5.85
N LYS A 114 5.66 12.20 -4.74
CA LYS A 114 4.88 13.42 -4.54
C LYS A 114 5.56 14.32 -3.53
N LYS A 115 5.77 15.59 -3.86
CA LYS A 115 6.29 16.55 -2.90
C LYS A 115 5.15 17.08 -2.01
N ILE A 116 5.24 16.83 -0.70
CA ILE A 116 4.28 17.29 0.31
C ILE A 116 5.05 18.06 1.38
N ASN A 117 4.73 19.34 1.58
CA ASN A 117 5.43 20.22 2.52
C ASN A 117 6.98 20.20 2.37
N GLY A 118 7.45 20.11 1.13
CA GLY A 118 8.89 20.06 0.84
C GLY A 118 9.51 18.65 0.89
N VAL A 119 8.82 17.65 1.43
CA VAL A 119 9.30 16.27 1.58
C VAL A 119 8.86 15.42 0.40
N ASN A 120 9.78 14.62 -0.15
CA ASN A 120 9.48 13.65 -1.21
C ASN A 120 8.83 12.41 -0.58
N ILE A 121 7.57 12.16 -0.89
CA ILE A 121 6.79 11.02 -0.43
C ILE A 121 6.73 9.99 -1.56
N PRO A 122 7.31 8.80 -1.38
CA PRO A 122 7.19 7.73 -2.36
C PRO A 122 5.76 7.16 -2.38
N LEU A 123 5.19 7.05 -3.57
CA LEU A 123 3.87 6.46 -3.80
C LEU A 123 4.02 5.06 -4.37
N SER A 124 3.30 4.10 -3.82
CA SER A 124 3.15 2.78 -4.42
C SER A 124 2.35 2.83 -5.73
N SER A 125 2.17 1.73 -6.42
CA SER A 125 1.46 1.73 -7.71
C SER A 125 -0.04 1.44 -7.56
N LEU A 126 -0.86 2.01 -8.45
CA LEU A 126 -2.27 1.64 -8.56
C LEU A 126 -2.45 0.19 -9.00
N GLU A 127 -1.54 -0.33 -9.83
CA GLU A 127 -1.56 -1.70 -10.30
C GLU A 127 -1.43 -2.69 -9.13
N ASP A 128 -0.50 -2.44 -8.19
CA ASP A 128 -0.39 -3.26 -6.99
C ASP A 128 -1.67 -3.17 -6.14
N TRP A 129 -2.21 -1.96 -5.91
CA TRP A 129 -3.43 -1.78 -5.11
C TRP A 129 -4.69 -2.30 -5.81
N TYR A 130 -4.72 -2.36 -7.15
CA TYR A 130 -5.76 -3.06 -7.89
C TYR A 130 -5.81 -4.55 -7.55
N VAL A 131 -4.64 -5.19 -7.43
CA VAL A 131 -4.53 -6.60 -7.01
C VAL A 131 -4.91 -6.76 -5.54
N LEU A 132 -4.28 -5.98 -4.65
CA LEU A 132 -4.46 -6.10 -3.20
C LEU A 132 -5.92 -5.91 -2.78
N TYR A 133 -6.60 -4.89 -3.32
CA TYR A 133 -8.00 -4.64 -2.96
C TYR A 133 -8.96 -5.72 -3.46
N GLN A 134 -8.66 -6.44 -4.53
CA GLN A 134 -9.48 -7.58 -4.97
C GLN A 134 -9.44 -8.76 -3.99
N LEU A 135 -8.38 -8.84 -3.17
CA LEU A 135 -8.20 -9.89 -2.17
C LEU A 135 -8.75 -9.50 -0.79
N ILE A 136 -9.05 -8.23 -0.57
CA ILE A 136 -9.55 -7.71 0.70
C ILE A 136 -11.07 -7.54 0.61
N THR A 137 -11.80 -8.23 1.48
CA THR A 137 -13.27 -8.15 1.56
C THR A 137 -13.74 -6.72 1.80
N GLY A 138 -14.82 -6.30 1.11
CA GLY A 138 -15.42 -4.98 1.28
C GLY A 138 -14.69 -3.85 0.55
N ARG A 139 -13.83 -4.18 -0.42
CA ARG A 139 -13.09 -3.21 -1.23
C ARG A 139 -13.56 -3.11 -2.68
N GLU A 140 -14.69 -3.70 -3.03
CA GLU A 140 -15.22 -3.80 -4.40
C GLU A 140 -15.37 -2.43 -5.07
N ILE A 141 -15.80 -1.41 -4.32
CA ILE A 141 -15.93 -0.03 -4.84
C ILE A 141 -14.55 0.54 -5.21
N LYS A 142 -13.55 0.35 -4.34
CA LYS A 142 -12.18 0.81 -4.60
C LYS A 142 -11.56 0.09 -5.79
N VAL A 143 -11.78 -1.23 -5.91
CA VAL A 143 -11.37 -2.02 -7.09
C VAL A 143 -11.94 -1.40 -8.36
N LYS A 144 -13.25 -1.10 -8.38
CA LYS A 144 -13.91 -0.53 -9.56
C LYS A 144 -13.40 0.86 -9.91
N MET A 145 -13.14 1.70 -8.91
CA MET A 145 -12.54 3.03 -9.10
C MET A 145 -11.17 2.92 -9.77
N ILE A 146 -10.28 2.05 -9.26
CA ILE A 146 -8.95 1.85 -9.82
C ILE A 146 -9.06 1.27 -11.24
N GLU A 147 -9.88 0.24 -11.44
CA GLU A 147 -10.10 -0.37 -12.75
C GLU A 147 -10.50 0.68 -13.81
N ASN A 148 -11.50 1.49 -13.51
CA ASN A 148 -11.96 2.54 -14.41
C ASN A 148 -10.86 3.56 -14.70
N TYR A 149 -10.06 3.93 -13.69
CA TYR A 149 -8.95 4.84 -13.86
C TYR A 149 -7.88 4.25 -14.78
N LEU A 150 -7.47 3.00 -14.55
CA LEU A 150 -6.45 2.32 -15.36
C LEU A 150 -6.91 2.12 -16.81
N LEU A 151 -8.18 1.76 -17.02
CA LEU A 151 -8.76 1.63 -18.36
C LEU A 151 -8.81 2.96 -19.13
N SER A 152 -9.06 4.07 -18.42
CA SER A 152 -9.18 5.40 -19.04
C SER A 152 -7.83 6.10 -19.27
N ASN A 153 -6.83 5.83 -18.43
CA ASN A 153 -5.55 6.54 -18.42
C ASN A 153 -4.36 5.67 -18.84
N GLY A 154 -4.56 4.36 -19.00
CA GLY A 154 -3.51 3.39 -19.28
C GLY A 154 -2.76 2.91 -18.04
N LEU A 155 -2.03 1.82 -18.21
CA LEU A 155 -1.19 1.22 -17.17
C LEU A 155 0.17 1.94 -17.12
N LYS A 156 0.58 2.39 -15.94
CA LYS A 156 1.93 2.95 -15.74
C LYS A 156 2.98 1.85 -15.55
N LYS A 157 2.60 0.78 -14.84
CA LYS A 157 3.49 -0.32 -14.47
C LYS A 157 2.85 -1.70 -14.73
N PRO A 158 2.58 -2.05 -16.00
CA PRO A 158 1.96 -3.35 -16.34
C PRO A 158 2.77 -4.55 -15.84
N THR A 159 4.09 -4.42 -15.73
CA THR A 159 4.97 -5.47 -15.21
C THR A 159 4.65 -5.88 -13.76
N LEU A 160 4.03 -5.00 -12.95
CA LEU A 160 3.59 -5.34 -11.60
C LEU A 160 2.37 -6.27 -11.62
N LEU A 161 1.46 -6.06 -12.57
CA LEU A 161 0.34 -6.98 -12.79
C LEU A 161 0.83 -8.35 -13.30
N GLU A 162 1.80 -8.35 -14.23
CA GLU A 162 2.44 -9.58 -14.69
C GLU A 162 3.16 -10.32 -13.55
N ARG A 163 3.80 -9.57 -12.64
CA ARG A 163 4.41 -10.12 -11.43
C ARG A 163 3.36 -10.77 -10.53
N ALA A 164 2.24 -10.10 -10.29
CA ALA A 164 1.15 -10.63 -9.48
C ALA A 164 0.58 -11.94 -10.05
N LEU A 165 0.46 -12.06 -11.38
CA LEU A 165 -0.01 -13.29 -12.04
C LEU A 165 0.88 -14.52 -11.80
N ARG A 166 2.12 -14.35 -11.36
CA ARG A 166 3.02 -15.48 -10.98
C ARG A 166 2.76 -15.97 -9.56
N GLY A 167 2.07 -15.17 -8.75
CA GLY A 167 1.68 -15.52 -7.39
C GLY A 167 0.44 -16.40 -7.34
N ASP A 168 0.10 -16.82 -6.12
CA ASP A 168 -1.14 -17.54 -5.84
C ASP A 168 -2.30 -16.53 -5.79
N LEU A 169 -3.21 -16.62 -6.74
CA LEU A 169 -4.36 -15.72 -6.91
C LEU A 169 -5.63 -16.51 -7.20
N PRO A 170 -6.79 -16.07 -6.68
CA PRO A 170 -8.09 -16.58 -7.11
C PRO A 170 -8.27 -16.47 -8.62
N VAL A 171 -8.99 -17.41 -9.22
CA VAL A 171 -9.19 -17.48 -10.67
C VAL A 171 -9.84 -16.21 -11.21
N ASP A 172 -10.85 -15.71 -10.53
CA ASP A 172 -11.57 -14.48 -10.91
C ASP A 172 -10.68 -13.22 -10.86
N VAL A 173 -9.79 -13.13 -9.88
CA VAL A 173 -8.80 -12.04 -9.78
C VAL A 173 -7.79 -12.14 -10.93
N ARG A 174 -7.31 -13.34 -11.20
CA ARG A 174 -6.39 -13.63 -12.32
C ARG A 174 -7.00 -13.22 -13.65
N ASP A 175 -8.26 -13.59 -13.90
CA ASP A 175 -8.98 -13.27 -15.14
C ASP A 175 -9.15 -11.75 -15.33
N LYS A 176 -9.46 -11.02 -14.26
CA LYS A 176 -9.56 -9.55 -14.30
C LYS A 176 -8.23 -8.89 -14.61
N ILE A 177 -7.12 -9.36 -13.99
CA ILE A 177 -5.77 -8.84 -14.28
C ILE A 177 -5.40 -9.11 -15.73
N GLN A 178 -5.65 -10.31 -16.24
CA GLN A 178 -5.42 -10.63 -17.64
C GLN A 178 -6.26 -9.80 -18.60
N GLY A 179 -7.50 -9.48 -18.20
CA GLY A 179 -8.39 -8.61 -18.95
C GLY A 179 -7.83 -7.20 -19.11
N ILE A 180 -7.37 -6.59 -18.02
CA ILE A 180 -6.85 -5.22 -18.05
C ILE A 180 -5.48 -5.11 -18.75
N LEU A 181 -4.67 -6.16 -18.76
CA LEU A 181 -3.40 -6.22 -19.48
C LEU A 181 -3.55 -6.28 -21.02
N LYS A 182 -4.75 -6.59 -21.52
CA LYS A 182 -5.03 -6.68 -22.97
C LYS A 182 -5.51 -5.38 -23.59
N VAL A 183 -5.79 -4.38 -22.78
CA VAL A 183 -6.29 -3.06 -23.18
C VAL A 183 -5.13 -2.10 -23.38
#